data_9d14ab86ae71ca41f1d1bd5669846b5f
#
_entry.id   9d14ab86ae71ca41f1d1bd5669846b5f
#
_cell.length_a   1.000
_cell.length_b   1.000
_cell.length_c   1.000
_cell.angle_alpha   90.00
_cell.angle_beta   90.00
_cell.angle_gamma   90.00
#
_symmetry.space_group_name_H-M   'P 1'
#
loop_
_entity.id
_entity.type
_entity.pdbx_description
1 polymer ?
#
loop_
_entity_poly.entity_id
_entity_poly.type
_entity_poly.pdbx_seq_one_letter_code
_entity_poly.pdbx_strand_id
1 'polypeptide(L)'
;KPLVLDADALNLLAEENGKALEEKLHTQGAEGRVIILTPHVGELSRLLAKTIPECKKELPECGRELAERFHGVAVAKDARTVVCKEQGEFYLNTTGNSGMATAGSGDVLTGVILGLLAQGMNAIDAAVNGVYLHGRAGELAAKLHTEYGVMAGDIADCLMKDYDEKES
;
A
#
# COMPACT_ATOMS: atom_id res chain seq x y z
N LYS A 1 -7.39 3.97 17.35
CA LYS A 1 -7.95 3.76 16.00
C LYS A 1 -6.80 3.50 15.04
N PRO A 2 -6.94 2.59 14.04
CA PRO A 2 -5.94 2.38 13.02
C PRO A 2 -5.72 3.65 12.17
N LEU A 3 -4.56 3.75 11.55
CA LEU A 3 -4.15 4.84 10.68
C LEU A 3 -3.55 4.25 9.40
N VAL A 4 -4.03 4.71 8.24
CA VAL A 4 -3.40 4.45 6.94
C VAL A 4 -2.91 5.77 6.38
N LEU A 5 -1.63 5.83 5.98
CA LEU A 5 -0.95 7.02 5.47
C LEU A 5 -0.57 6.81 4.02
N ASP A 6 -1.01 7.71 3.14
CA ASP A 6 -0.72 7.68 1.70
C ASP A 6 -0.47 9.11 1.18
N ALA A 7 0.07 9.23 -0.01
CA ALA A 7 0.20 10.46 -0.78
C ALA A 7 0.77 11.65 0.01
N ASP A 8 0.02 12.74 0.15
CA ASP A 8 0.48 13.98 0.79
C ASP A 8 0.87 13.77 2.25
N ALA A 9 0.24 12.83 2.97
CA ALA A 9 0.63 12.52 4.34
C ALA A 9 2.06 11.96 4.41
N LEU A 10 2.47 11.14 3.43
CA LEU A 10 3.83 10.60 3.32
C LEU A 10 4.83 11.68 2.89
N ASN A 11 4.43 12.60 2.01
CA ASN A 11 5.25 13.73 1.60
C ASN A 11 5.54 14.66 2.79
N LEU A 12 4.51 14.98 3.60
CA LEU A 12 4.67 15.80 4.81
C LEU A 12 5.63 15.17 5.83
N LEU A 13 5.62 13.83 5.97
CA LEU A 13 6.57 13.12 6.83
C LEU A 13 8.02 13.24 6.33
N ALA A 14 8.22 13.33 5.02
CA ALA A 14 9.55 13.46 4.42
C ALA A 14 10.13 14.88 4.47
N GLU A 15 9.34 15.89 4.86
CA GLU A 15 9.79 17.28 4.99
C GLU A 15 10.52 17.53 6.32
N GLU A 16 11.36 18.58 6.38
CA GLU A 16 12.04 18.96 7.63
C GLU A 16 11.09 19.21 8.81
N ASN A 17 9.92 19.77 8.53
CA ASN A 17 8.86 20.01 9.51
C ASN A 17 8.12 18.71 9.91
N GLY A 18 8.30 17.64 9.19
CA GLY A 18 7.66 16.33 9.44
C GLY A 18 8.24 15.56 10.63
N LYS A 19 9.46 15.90 11.09
CA LYS A 19 10.16 15.16 12.16
C LYS A 19 9.34 15.00 13.44
N ALA A 20 8.69 16.07 13.89
CA ALA A 20 7.86 16.01 15.10
C ALA A 20 6.64 15.10 14.93
N LEU A 21 6.06 15.04 13.73
CA LEU A 21 4.97 14.12 13.40
C LEU A 21 5.48 12.68 13.32
N GLU A 22 6.65 12.48 12.73
CA GLU A 22 7.33 11.18 12.65
C GLU A 22 7.59 10.59 14.04
N GLU A 23 8.21 11.38 14.95
CA GLU A 23 8.47 10.96 16.34
C GLU A 23 7.17 10.58 17.08
N LYS A 24 6.10 11.36 16.87
CA LYS A 24 4.79 11.05 17.43
C LYS A 24 4.20 9.75 16.87
N LEU A 25 4.31 9.51 15.58
CA LEU A 25 3.83 8.28 14.95
C LEU A 25 4.65 7.07 15.37
N HIS A 26 5.98 7.20 15.44
CA HIS A 26 6.87 6.17 15.98
C HIS A 26 6.44 5.76 17.40
N THR A 27 6.27 6.73 18.30
CA THR A 27 5.81 6.48 19.67
C THR A 27 4.45 5.77 19.70
N GLN A 28 3.49 6.24 18.90
CA GLN A 28 2.16 5.62 18.82
C GLN A 28 2.19 4.19 18.27
N GLY A 29 3.07 3.92 17.31
CA GLY A 29 3.28 2.57 16.78
C GLY A 29 3.86 1.65 17.85
N ALA A 30 4.89 2.11 18.58
CA ALA A 30 5.49 1.38 19.70
C ALA A 30 4.48 1.09 20.84
N GLU A 31 3.51 1.97 21.03
CA GLU A 31 2.39 1.79 21.97
C GLU A 31 1.27 0.88 21.44
N GLY A 32 1.45 0.28 20.26
CA GLY A 32 0.51 -0.69 19.66
C GLY A 32 -0.58 -0.08 18.78
N ARG A 33 -0.45 1.20 18.38
CA ARG A 33 -1.35 1.74 17.36
C ARG A 33 -1.07 1.09 16.01
N VAL A 34 -2.11 0.62 15.34
CA VAL A 34 -2.00 0.11 13.98
C VAL A 34 -1.69 1.27 13.03
N ILE A 35 -0.52 1.21 12.38
CA ILE A 35 -0.06 2.17 11.37
C ILE A 35 0.28 1.41 10.10
N ILE A 36 -0.30 1.80 8.96
CA ILE A 36 0.01 1.28 7.63
C ILE A 36 0.44 2.45 6.76
N LEU A 37 1.58 2.32 6.09
CA LEU A 37 2.09 3.30 5.12
C LEU A 37 2.06 2.67 3.73
N THR A 38 1.58 3.42 2.73
CA THR A 38 1.42 2.90 1.36
C THR A 38 2.24 3.68 0.33
N PRO A 39 3.57 3.86 0.53
CA PRO A 39 4.38 4.67 -0.37
C PRO A 39 4.54 4.02 -1.76
N HIS A 40 4.43 4.81 -2.82
CA HIS A 40 5.05 4.45 -4.09
C HIS A 40 6.58 4.67 -3.98
N VAL A 41 7.35 4.12 -4.92
CA VAL A 41 8.83 4.13 -4.84
C VAL A 41 9.42 5.54 -4.71
N GLY A 42 8.79 6.57 -5.27
CA GLY A 42 9.26 7.96 -5.14
C GLY A 42 9.01 8.56 -3.75
N GLU A 43 7.90 8.21 -3.09
CA GLU A 43 7.63 8.57 -1.68
C GLU A 43 8.57 7.82 -0.74
N LEU A 44 8.77 6.52 -0.99
CA LEU A 44 9.69 5.67 -0.23
C LEU A 44 11.12 6.22 -0.28
N SER A 45 11.57 6.63 -1.47
CA SER A 45 12.88 7.26 -1.71
C SER A 45 13.07 8.53 -0.86
N ARG A 46 12.06 9.39 -0.80
CA ARG A 46 12.10 10.62 0.04
C ARG A 46 12.10 10.31 1.53
N LEU A 47 11.24 9.39 1.97
CA LEU A 47 11.14 8.99 3.38
C LEU A 47 12.43 8.38 3.92
N LEU A 48 13.13 7.60 3.09
CA LEU A 48 14.38 6.91 3.48
C LEU A 48 15.66 7.67 3.10
N ALA A 49 15.54 8.84 2.45
CA ALA A 49 16.68 9.60 1.91
C ALA A 49 17.58 8.74 0.99
N LYS A 50 16.98 7.83 0.20
CA LYS A 50 17.62 6.96 -0.79
C LYS A 50 17.25 7.41 -2.21
N THR A 51 17.99 6.97 -3.21
CA THR A 51 17.61 7.19 -4.61
C THR A 51 16.52 6.20 -5.05
N ILE A 52 15.72 6.57 -6.05
CA ILE A 52 14.71 5.68 -6.63
C ILE A 52 15.31 4.35 -7.13
N PRO A 53 16.45 4.32 -7.85
CA PRO A 53 17.08 3.07 -8.26
C PRO A 53 17.48 2.16 -7.09
N GLU A 54 17.98 2.72 -5.98
CA GLU A 54 18.31 1.95 -4.77
C GLU A 54 17.04 1.33 -4.17
N CYS A 55 15.98 2.12 -3.99
CA CYS A 55 14.71 1.60 -3.48
C CYS A 55 14.11 0.51 -4.37
N LYS A 56 14.20 0.65 -5.70
CA LYS A 56 13.71 -0.39 -6.64
C LYS A 56 14.50 -1.69 -6.54
N LYS A 57 15.82 -1.59 -6.38
CA LYS A 57 16.70 -2.75 -6.28
C LYS A 57 16.49 -3.54 -4.99
N GLU A 58 16.19 -2.84 -3.91
CA GLU A 58 16.10 -3.38 -2.54
C GLU A 58 14.72 -3.05 -1.93
N LEU A 59 13.63 -3.25 -2.72
CA LEU A 59 12.29 -2.84 -2.33
C LEU A 59 11.80 -3.51 -1.03
N PRO A 60 12.03 -4.83 -0.81
CA PRO A 60 11.65 -5.46 0.46
C PRO A 60 12.40 -4.90 1.66
N GLU A 61 13.70 -4.63 1.53
CA GLU A 61 14.55 -4.06 2.58
C GLU A 61 14.12 -2.64 2.93
N CYS A 62 13.84 -1.82 1.90
CA CYS A 62 13.31 -0.47 2.08
C CYS A 62 11.91 -0.48 2.73
N GLY A 63 11.05 -1.41 2.34
CA GLY A 63 9.74 -1.60 2.97
C GLY A 63 9.87 -1.99 4.44
N ARG A 64 10.80 -2.89 4.77
CA ARG A 64 11.06 -3.30 6.16
C ARG A 64 11.61 -2.15 6.99
N GLU A 65 12.60 -1.41 6.49
CA GLU A 65 13.16 -0.22 7.17
C GLU A 65 12.06 0.80 7.51
N LEU A 66 11.12 1.04 6.59
CA LEU A 66 10.00 1.93 6.83
C LEU A 66 9.03 1.34 7.88
N ALA A 67 8.75 0.04 7.84
CA ALA A 67 7.87 -0.62 8.81
C ALA A 67 8.48 -0.59 10.23
N GLU A 68 9.79 -0.81 10.37
CA GLU A 68 10.53 -0.71 11.64
C GLU A 68 10.48 0.72 12.19
N ARG A 69 10.66 1.72 11.33
CA ARG A 69 10.67 3.14 11.72
C ARG A 69 9.37 3.61 12.36
N PHE A 70 8.24 2.98 12.01
CA PHE A 70 6.92 3.37 12.51
C PHE A 70 6.24 2.27 13.34
N HIS A 71 6.92 1.17 13.66
CA HIS A 71 6.33 -0.01 14.31
C HIS A 71 5.01 -0.44 13.64
N GLY A 72 5.02 -0.51 12.31
CA GLY A 72 3.82 -0.67 11.49
C GLY A 72 3.97 -1.65 10.34
N VAL A 73 3.14 -1.44 9.33
CA VAL A 73 3.17 -2.18 8.07
C VAL A 73 3.46 -1.22 6.92
N ALA A 74 4.41 -1.57 6.06
CA ALA A 74 4.70 -0.82 4.84
C ALA A 74 4.20 -1.59 3.61
N VAL A 75 3.44 -0.90 2.77
CA VAL A 75 2.99 -1.36 1.45
C VAL A 75 3.79 -0.58 0.40
N ALA A 76 4.95 -1.09 0.05
CA ALA A 76 5.87 -0.45 -0.90
C ALA A 76 5.40 -0.72 -2.34
N LYS A 77 4.84 0.31 -2.99
CA LYS A 77 4.24 0.22 -4.33
C LYS A 77 5.28 0.45 -5.43
N ASP A 78 5.40 -0.51 -6.34
CA ASP A 78 6.08 -0.40 -7.64
C ASP A 78 5.35 -1.31 -8.63
N ALA A 79 5.96 -1.68 -9.76
CA ALA A 79 5.43 -2.67 -10.72
C ALA A 79 4.99 -3.98 -10.02
N ARG A 80 5.63 -4.33 -8.93
CA ARG A 80 5.17 -5.33 -7.97
C ARG A 80 5.17 -4.73 -6.57
N THR A 81 4.04 -4.79 -5.90
CA THR A 81 3.90 -4.28 -4.54
C THR A 81 4.43 -5.29 -3.53
N VAL A 82 5.19 -4.80 -2.55
CA VAL A 82 5.71 -5.59 -1.43
C VAL A 82 5.06 -5.11 -0.14
N VAL A 83 4.58 -6.05 0.69
CA VAL A 83 4.05 -5.75 2.02
C VAL A 83 5.02 -6.27 3.06
N CYS A 84 5.50 -5.38 3.91
CA CYS A 84 6.48 -5.66 4.95
C CYS A 84 5.96 -5.26 6.33
N LYS A 85 6.38 -6.00 7.36
CA LYS A 85 6.33 -5.61 8.77
C LYS A 85 7.76 -5.53 9.33
N GLU A 86 7.92 -5.08 10.56
CA GLU A 86 9.23 -4.91 11.22
C GLU A 86 10.13 -6.15 11.12
N GLN A 87 9.57 -7.33 11.34
CA GLN A 87 10.32 -8.59 11.38
C GLN A 87 9.61 -9.68 10.57
N GLY A 88 10.40 -10.62 10.07
CA GLY A 88 9.90 -11.79 9.37
C GLY A 88 9.92 -11.65 7.85
N GLU A 89 9.10 -12.45 7.20
CA GLU A 89 8.99 -12.50 5.75
C GLU A 89 8.18 -11.30 5.21
N PHE A 90 8.39 -10.97 3.95
CA PHE A 90 7.57 -10.03 3.21
C PHE A 90 6.59 -10.78 2.28
N TYR A 91 5.48 -10.14 1.97
CA TYR A 91 4.57 -10.60 0.93
C TYR A 91 4.87 -9.86 -0.37
N LEU A 92 5.08 -10.61 -1.45
CA LEU A 92 5.21 -10.07 -2.81
C LEU A 92 3.90 -10.28 -3.56
N ASN A 93 3.24 -9.18 -3.93
CA ASN A 93 2.02 -9.26 -4.73
C ASN A 93 2.34 -9.58 -6.20
N THR A 94 1.66 -10.59 -6.73
CA THR A 94 1.80 -11.03 -8.13
C THR A 94 0.58 -10.71 -8.99
N THR A 95 -0.49 -10.15 -8.39
CA THR A 95 -1.70 -9.73 -9.09
C THR A 95 -1.58 -8.30 -9.62
N GLY A 96 -2.39 -7.95 -10.58
CA GLY A 96 -2.42 -6.64 -11.21
C GLY A 96 -1.76 -6.60 -12.59
N ASN A 97 -1.88 -5.46 -13.25
CA ASN A 97 -1.35 -5.20 -14.59
C ASN A 97 -0.92 -3.74 -14.76
N SER A 98 -0.34 -3.40 -15.91
CA SER A 98 0.17 -2.06 -16.19
C SER A 98 -0.92 -0.98 -16.29
N GLY A 99 -2.16 -1.35 -16.62
CA GLY A 99 -3.31 -0.43 -16.66
C GLY A 99 -3.67 0.18 -15.31
N MET A 100 -3.23 -0.46 -14.22
CA MET A 100 -3.44 0.06 -12.86
C MET A 100 -2.57 1.29 -12.53
N ALA A 101 -1.61 1.65 -13.38
CA ALA A 101 -0.81 2.87 -13.26
C ALA A 101 -1.62 4.12 -13.68
N THR A 102 -2.83 4.25 -13.17
CA THR A 102 -3.75 5.36 -13.42
C THR A 102 -3.93 6.20 -12.14
N ALA A 103 -4.24 7.50 -12.33
CA ALA A 103 -4.48 8.42 -11.21
C ALA A 103 -5.67 7.92 -10.35
N GLY A 104 -5.52 7.96 -9.03
CA GLY A 104 -6.55 7.49 -8.08
C GLY A 104 -6.49 5.99 -7.75
N SER A 105 -5.70 5.18 -8.47
CA SER A 105 -5.56 3.75 -8.16
C SER A 105 -5.02 3.50 -6.74
N GLY A 106 -4.07 4.34 -6.27
CA GLY A 106 -3.56 4.31 -4.90
C GLY A 106 -4.64 4.62 -3.85
N ASP A 107 -5.53 5.58 -4.16
CA ASP A 107 -6.64 5.94 -3.27
C ASP A 107 -7.62 4.77 -3.10
N VAL A 108 -7.91 4.04 -4.19
CA VAL A 108 -8.72 2.81 -4.15
C VAL A 108 -8.05 1.77 -3.24
N LEU A 109 -6.75 1.51 -3.40
CA LEU A 109 -6.02 0.57 -2.54
C LEU A 109 -6.10 0.98 -1.06
N THR A 110 -5.87 2.26 -0.76
CA THR A 110 -5.95 2.80 0.59
C THR A 110 -7.35 2.61 1.18
N GLY A 111 -8.39 2.85 0.39
CA GLY A 111 -9.79 2.61 0.77
C GLY A 111 -10.08 1.13 1.06
N VAL A 112 -9.57 0.21 0.24
CA VAL A 112 -9.73 -1.25 0.45
C VAL A 112 -9.08 -1.69 1.76
N ILE A 113 -7.81 -1.29 2.01
CA ILE A 113 -7.10 -1.62 3.24
C ILE A 113 -7.86 -1.08 4.47
N LEU A 114 -8.34 0.17 4.39
CA LEU A 114 -9.10 0.79 5.46
C LEU A 114 -10.43 0.06 5.74
N GLY A 115 -11.12 -0.39 4.69
CA GLY A 115 -12.34 -1.17 4.77
C GLY A 115 -12.12 -2.52 5.47
N LEU A 116 -11.03 -3.23 5.15
CA LEU A 116 -10.65 -4.49 5.79
C LEU A 116 -10.29 -4.30 7.27
N LEU A 117 -9.54 -3.24 7.61
CA LEU A 117 -9.25 -2.85 9.00
C LEU A 117 -10.54 -2.55 9.77
N ALA A 118 -11.49 -1.85 9.16
CA ALA A 118 -12.76 -1.51 9.79
C ALA A 118 -13.63 -2.76 10.09
N GLN A 119 -13.44 -3.83 9.34
CA GLN A 119 -14.08 -5.14 9.57
C GLN A 119 -13.36 -5.97 10.64
N GLY A 120 -12.29 -5.45 11.26
CA GLY A 120 -11.58 -6.11 12.35
C GLY A 120 -10.39 -6.97 11.91
N MET A 121 -9.99 -6.92 10.63
CA MET A 121 -8.79 -7.60 10.17
C MET A 121 -7.55 -6.96 10.79
N ASN A 122 -6.53 -7.75 11.15
CA ASN A 122 -5.27 -7.20 11.64
C ASN A 122 -4.49 -6.47 10.53
N ALA A 123 -3.50 -5.67 10.88
CA ALA A 123 -2.80 -4.76 9.97
C ALA A 123 -2.15 -5.47 8.79
N ILE A 124 -1.42 -6.58 9.05
CA ILE A 124 -0.69 -7.28 7.99
C ILE A 124 -1.64 -8.00 7.03
N ASP A 125 -2.67 -8.64 7.56
CA ASP A 125 -3.65 -9.33 6.73
C ASP A 125 -4.49 -8.34 5.92
N ALA A 126 -4.88 -7.19 6.51
CA ALA A 126 -5.57 -6.12 5.79
C ALA A 126 -4.72 -5.55 4.64
N ALA A 127 -3.43 -5.36 4.85
CA ALA A 127 -2.51 -4.90 3.81
C ALA A 127 -2.32 -5.95 2.71
N VAL A 128 -2.05 -7.20 3.05
CA VAL A 128 -1.84 -8.30 2.09
C VAL A 128 -3.10 -8.56 1.28
N ASN A 129 -4.25 -8.74 1.94
CA ASN A 129 -5.51 -8.98 1.23
C ASN A 129 -5.93 -7.76 0.42
N GLY A 130 -5.72 -6.55 0.94
CA GLY A 130 -6.01 -5.31 0.24
C GLY A 130 -5.24 -5.18 -1.08
N VAL A 131 -3.93 -5.45 -1.05
CA VAL A 131 -3.08 -5.42 -2.26
C VAL A 131 -3.49 -6.52 -3.24
N TYR A 132 -3.77 -7.72 -2.75
CA TYR A 132 -4.22 -8.84 -3.59
C TYR A 132 -5.56 -8.53 -4.28
N LEU A 133 -6.58 -8.13 -3.52
CA LEU A 133 -7.92 -7.81 -4.04
C LEU A 133 -7.88 -6.64 -5.02
N HIS A 134 -7.12 -5.60 -4.71
CA HIS A 134 -6.93 -4.47 -5.60
C HIS A 134 -6.30 -4.88 -6.93
N GLY A 135 -5.25 -5.75 -6.89
CA GLY A 135 -4.63 -6.29 -8.10
C GLY A 135 -5.60 -7.14 -8.93
N ARG A 136 -6.37 -8.03 -8.28
CA ARG A 136 -7.39 -8.85 -8.93
C ARG A 136 -8.48 -8.00 -9.60
N ALA A 137 -8.95 -6.97 -8.89
CA ALA A 137 -9.92 -6.02 -9.45
C ALA A 137 -9.35 -5.28 -10.68
N GLY A 138 -8.07 -4.89 -10.64
CA GLY A 138 -7.38 -4.30 -11.78
C GLY A 138 -7.25 -5.25 -12.98
N GLU A 139 -6.99 -6.53 -12.75
CA GLU A 139 -6.99 -7.55 -13.81
C GLU A 139 -8.37 -7.70 -14.45
N LEU A 140 -9.43 -7.69 -13.65
CA LEU A 140 -10.80 -7.76 -14.15
C LEU A 140 -11.18 -6.49 -14.92
N ALA A 141 -10.84 -5.30 -14.39
CA ALA A 141 -11.06 -4.04 -15.08
C ALA A 141 -10.36 -4.00 -16.46
N ALA A 142 -9.14 -4.50 -16.55
CA ALA A 142 -8.41 -4.57 -17.83
C ALA A 142 -9.04 -5.54 -18.83
N LYS A 143 -9.69 -6.61 -18.38
CA LYS A 143 -10.47 -7.49 -19.28
C LYS A 143 -11.70 -6.77 -19.85
N LEU A 144 -12.29 -5.85 -19.09
CA LEU A 144 -13.50 -5.12 -19.51
C LEU A 144 -13.16 -3.88 -20.36
N HIS A 145 -12.06 -3.18 -20.07
CA HIS A 145 -11.73 -1.87 -20.63
C HIS A 145 -10.38 -1.83 -21.36
N THR A 146 -9.68 -2.95 -21.49
CA THR A 146 -8.25 -3.07 -21.88
C THR A 146 -7.32 -2.35 -20.88
N GLU A 147 -6.03 -2.69 -20.86
CA GLU A 147 -5.07 -2.03 -19.94
C GLU A 147 -4.93 -0.51 -20.20
N TYR A 148 -5.18 -0.05 -21.43
CA TYR A 148 -5.09 1.37 -21.78
C TYR A 148 -6.31 2.20 -21.34
N GLY A 149 -7.45 1.53 -21.13
CA GLY A 149 -8.71 2.19 -20.78
C GLY A 149 -9.08 2.15 -19.31
N VAL A 150 -8.32 1.42 -18.47
CA VAL A 150 -8.62 1.27 -17.06
C VAL A 150 -8.50 2.60 -16.31
N MET A 151 -9.54 2.94 -15.57
CA MET A 151 -9.58 4.05 -14.63
C MET A 151 -9.73 3.55 -13.18
N ALA A 152 -9.41 4.37 -12.21
CA ALA A 152 -9.52 4.02 -10.79
C ALA A 152 -10.95 3.60 -10.38
N GLY A 153 -11.97 4.25 -10.95
CA GLY A 153 -13.37 3.88 -10.76
C GLY A 153 -13.68 2.46 -11.22
N ASP A 154 -13.13 2.04 -12.36
CA ASP A 154 -13.32 0.67 -12.89
C ASP A 154 -12.72 -0.38 -11.95
N ILE A 155 -11.55 -0.08 -11.36
CA ILE A 155 -10.93 -0.95 -10.35
C ILE A 155 -11.85 -1.08 -9.13
N ALA A 156 -12.38 0.06 -8.63
CA ALA A 156 -13.29 0.06 -7.49
C ALA A 156 -14.57 -0.75 -7.77
N ASP A 157 -15.17 -0.59 -8.95
CA ASP A 157 -16.37 -1.32 -9.37
C ASP A 157 -16.13 -2.83 -9.56
N CYS A 158 -14.89 -3.22 -9.86
CA CYS A 158 -14.51 -4.63 -10.03
C CYS A 158 -14.16 -5.34 -8.71
N LEU A 159 -13.99 -4.62 -7.58
CA LEU A 159 -13.67 -5.23 -6.28
C LEU A 159 -14.75 -6.24 -5.83
N MET A 160 -16.01 -5.94 -6.07
CA MET A 160 -17.13 -6.83 -5.69
C MET A 160 -17.32 -8.01 -6.65
N LYS A 161 -16.94 -7.84 -7.91
CA LYS A 161 -17.18 -8.86 -8.97
C LYS A 161 -16.28 -10.11 -8.83
N ASP A 162 -15.07 -9.96 -8.25
CA ASP A 162 -14.15 -11.10 -8.03
C ASP A 162 -14.68 -12.09 -6.96
N TYR A 163 -15.64 -11.66 -6.14
CA TYR A 163 -16.32 -12.54 -5.16
C TYR A 163 -17.37 -13.42 -5.82
N ASP A 164 -18.11 -12.91 -6.79
CA ASP A 164 -19.23 -13.65 -7.42
C ASP A 164 -18.74 -14.77 -8.36
N GLU A 165 -17.55 -14.65 -8.96
CA GLU A 165 -16.98 -15.67 -9.84
C GLU A 165 -16.49 -16.95 -9.10
N LYS A 166 -16.33 -16.90 -7.78
CA LYS A 166 -15.90 -18.07 -6.97
C LYS A 166 -17.04 -18.92 -6.44
N GLU A 167 -18.28 -18.45 -6.54
CA GLU A 167 -19.48 -19.18 -6.10
C GLU A 167 -20.27 -19.85 -7.25
N SER A 168 -19.81 -19.70 -8.49
CA SER A 168 -20.40 -20.33 -9.69
C SER A 168 -19.46 -21.39 -10.29
#